data_949b1ac75d31c533e2ee913b5444ea13
#
_entry.id   949b1ac75d31c533e2ee913b5444ea13
#
_cell.length_a   1.000
_cell.length_b   1.000
_cell.length_c   1.000
_cell.angle_alpha   90.00
_cell.angle_beta   90.00
_cell.angle_gamma   90.00
#
_symmetry.space_group_name_H-M   'P 1'
#
loop_
_entity.id
_entity.type
_entity.pdbx_description
1 polymer ?
#
loop_
_entity_poly.entity_id
_entity_poly.type
_entity_poly.pdbx_seq_one_letter_code
_entity_poly.pdbx_strand_id
1 'polypeptide(L)'
;MTKKIISLYRSNGLKTKVEKLQPPEQIISAEVTEKLNDSLTLSMVCVCTEYNVKYLTIGNTIMCNKDTLFDGSEFTFEIYDVKYSIDGRITVMAEHISSRLRNIYVQPITKPFSAYQLSCILSGYTGGNPPYMLINRKYLEGSPIIIEIDDVINGKVMTDSIKSISDIMAGSSGSILDVCGGGFWEHTGDFKMTFRKENYYSQDSEHQLAPIVYSHNMSGFNREIDMDNAKSNQVLFWKKEVDGVVEHVWACNRKFDDEYYMQASQLVDLSSKFETKPTEAQLIATAPAVSTSPEVTTTCSVANYENRNAVCGKKVRVIFPKFNVNEELQIVETVYNVLTDNYKSIKLGTSKKTLSKTIAEIAGKTGTNVY
;
A
#
# COMPACT_ATOMS: atom_id res chain seq x y z
N MET A 1 16.17 -11.89 27.53
CA MET A 1 15.11 -12.01 26.53
C MET A 1 13.89 -11.28 27.08
N THR A 2 13.59 -10.10 26.59
CA THR A 2 12.38 -9.36 26.94
C THR A 2 11.19 -10.11 26.33
N LYS A 3 10.32 -10.61 27.19
CA LYS A 3 9.12 -11.36 26.78
C LYS A 3 8.24 -10.40 25.96
N LYS A 4 8.05 -10.69 24.68
CA LYS A 4 7.18 -9.89 23.80
C LYS A 4 5.75 -9.98 24.30
N ILE A 5 5.17 -8.84 24.54
CA ILE A 5 3.85 -8.72 25.14
C ILE A 5 2.87 -8.32 24.06
N ILE A 6 1.99 -9.24 23.70
CA ILE A 6 0.76 -8.88 23.00
C ILE A 6 -0.18 -8.35 24.07
N SER A 7 -0.58 -7.11 23.98
CA SER A 7 -1.49 -6.46 24.92
C SER A 7 -2.87 -6.33 24.28
N LEU A 8 -3.92 -6.54 25.06
CA LEU A 8 -5.32 -6.40 24.64
C LEU A 8 -5.94 -5.22 25.37
N TYR A 9 -6.70 -4.41 24.66
CA TYR A 9 -7.39 -3.24 25.20
C TYR A 9 -8.85 -3.23 24.78
N ARG A 10 -9.71 -2.81 25.70
CA ARG A 10 -11.08 -2.42 25.35
C ARG A 10 -11.05 -1.09 24.62
N SER A 11 -11.80 -1.01 23.53
CA SER A 11 -12.01 0.21 22.76
C SER A 11 -13.48 0.66 22.87
N ASN A 12 -13.76 1.91 22.59
CA ASN A 12 -15.14 2.44 22.48
C ASN A 12 -15.42 3.03 21.08
N GLY A 13 -14.65 2.61 20.07
CA GLY A 13 -14.77 3.09 18.70
C GLY A 13 -14.08 4.43 18.43
N LEU A 14 -13.99 5.33 19.41
CA LEU A 14 -13.26 6.61 19.31
C LEU A 14 -11.87 6.50 19.91
N LYS A 15 -11.78 5.90 21.10
CA LYS A 15 -10.51 5.68 21.81
C LYS A 15 -10.11 4.23 21.70
N THR A 16 -8.93 3.98 21.17
CA THR A 16 -8.37 2.64 20.97
C THR A 16 -7.95 1.95 22.25
N LYS A 17 -7.70 2.70 23.33
CA LYS A 17 -7.16 2.20 24.59
C LYS A 17 -7.94 2.78 25.76
N VAL A 18 -9.17 2.30 25.99
CA VAL A 18 -10.01 2.74 27.12
C VAL A 18 -9.60 2.02 28.39
N GLU A 19 -9.40 0.71 28.32
CA GLU A 19 -9.05 -0.14 29.46
C GLU A 19 -8.08 -1.23 28.99
N LYS A 20 -6.97 -1.39 29.72
CA LYS A 20 -6.03 -2.50 29.49
C LYS A 20 -6.64 -3.77 30.07
N LEU A 21 -6.77 -4.77 29.23
CA LEU A 21 -7.23 -6.12 29.59
C LEU A 21 -6.01 -7.02 29.81
N GLN A 22 -6.24 -8.25 30.29
CA GLN A 22 -5.21 -9.25 30.31
C GLN A 22 -4.86 -9.64 28.86
N PRO A 23 -3.61 -10.05 28.57
CA PRO A 23 -3.25 -10.57 27.26
C PRO A 23 -4.12 -11.76 26.86
N PRO A 24 -4.32 -11.99 25.54
CA PRO A 24 -5.01 -13.18 25.08
C PRO A 24 -4.33 -14.44 25.59
N GLU A 25 -5.12 -15.42 25.96
CA GLU A 25 -4.63 -16.69 26.50
C GLU A 25 -4.25 -17.65 25.37
N GLN A 26 -3.23 -18.47 25.57
CA GLN A 26 -2.82 -19.59 24.71
C GLN A 26 -2.77 -19.20 23.21
N ILE A 27 -1.96 -18.19 22.90
CA ILE A 27 -1.76 -17.75 21.52
C ILE A 27 -0.96 -18.82 20.77
N ILE A 28 -1.51 -19.32 19.66
CA ILE A 28 -0.90 -20.34 18.80
C ILE A 28 -0.02 -19.67 17.73
N SER A 29 -0.51 -18.60 17.12
CA SER A 29 0.23 -17.80 16.14
C SER A 29 -0.19 -16.34 16.20
N ALA A 30 0.75 -15.46 15.86
CA ALA A 30 0.49 -14.02 15.68
C ALA A 30 1.43 -13.49 14.61
N GLU A 31 0.88 -13.08 13.49
CA GLU A 31 1.61 -12.65 12.30
C GLU A 31 1.16 -11.26 11.88
N VAL A 32 2.11 -10.34 11.74
CA VAL A 32 1.87 -9.00 11.18
C VAL A 32 2.30 -9.01 9.73
N THR A 33 1.36 -8.69 8.84
CA THR A 33 1.63 -8.50 7.41
C THR A 33 1.68 -7.01 7.11
N GLU A 34 2.77 -6.57 6.51
CA GLU A 34 2.92 -5.24 5.95
C GLU A 34 2.95 -5.34 4.43
N LYS A 35 2.21 -4.47 3.75
CA LYS A 35 2.25 -4.31 2.30
C LYS A 35 2.60 -2.88 1.94
N LEU A 36 3.38 -2.73 0.88
CA LEU A 36 3.79 -1.43 0.39
C LEU A 36 2.57 -0.56 0.04
N ASN A 37 2.50 0.61 0.64
CA ASN A 37 1.42 1.58 0.44
C ASN A 37 0.01 1.08 0.83
N ASP A 38 -0.06 0.11 1.73
CA ASP A 38 -1.31 -0.43 2.26
C ASP A 38 -1.26 -0.45 3.79
N SER A 39 -2.36 -0.83 4.44
CA SER A 39 -2.42 -0.95 5.89
C SER A 39 -1.66 -2.19 6.39
N LEU A 40 -1.16 -2.09 7.63
CA LEU A 40 -0.67 -3.25 8.37
C LEU A 40 -1.86 -4.09 8.83
N THR A 41 -1.72 -5.41 8.74
CA THR A 41 -2.73 -6.35 9.24
C THR A 41 -2.11 -7.33 10.23
N LEU A 42 -2.87 -7.69 11.27
CA LEU A 42 -2.52 -8.73 12.23
C LEU A 42 -3.48 -9.91 12.07
N SER A 43 -2.90 -11.09 11.89
CA SER A 43 -3.62 -12.36 11.96
C SER A 43 -3.15 -13.12 13.20
N MET A 44 -4.07 -13.46 14.11
CA MET A 44 -3.76 -14.15 15.35
C MET A 44 -4.68 -15.35 15.52
N VAL A 45 -4.11 -16.47 15.95
CA VAL A 45 -4.85 -17.67 16.31
C VAL A 45 -4.63 -17.99 17.78
N CYS A 46 -5.72 -18.18 18.52
CA CYS A 46 -5.71 -18.51 19.93
C CYS A 46 -6.57 -19.74 20.21
N VAL A 47 -6.37 -20.37 21.37
CA VAL A 47 -7.30 -21.38 21.88
C VAL A 47 -8.60 -20.70 22.34
N CYS A 48 -9.73 -21.38 22.12
CA CYS A 48 -11.06 -20.93 22.51
C CYS A 48 -11.26 -21.09 24.03
N THR A 49 -10.81 -20.11 24.81
CA THR A 49 -11.07 -20.01 26.25
C THR A 49 -12.24 -19.08 26.52
N GLU A 50 -12.86 -19.18 27.72
CA GLU A 50 -13.92 -18.24 28.12
C GLU A 50 -13.45 -16.79 28.06
N TYR A 51 -12.20 -16.55 28.46
CA TYR A 51 -11.57 -15.22 28.41
C TYR A 51 -11.45 -14.72 26.98
N ASN A 52 -10.87 -15.52 26.08
CA ASN A 52 -10.67 -15.14 24.68
C ASN A 52 -12.00 -14.89 23.96
N VAL A 53 -13.01 -15.74 24.19
CA VAL A 53 -14.37 -15.54 23.64
C VAL A 53 -14.97 -14.22 24.10
N LYS A 54 -14.78 -13.85 25.37
CA LYS A 54 -15.36 -12.63 25.95
C LYS A 54 -14.68 -11.36 25.46
N TYR A 55 -13.39 -11.37 25.22
CA TYR A 55 -12.62 -10.14 25.02
C TYR A 55 -11.99 -10.00 23.62
N LEU A 56 -11.81 -11.07 22.85
CA LEU A 56 -11.41 -10.98 21.44
C LEU A 56 -12.64 -10.69 20.58
N THR A 57 -13.14 -9.48 20.64
CA THR A 57 -14.37 -9.03 19.98
C THR A 57 -14.08 -7.88 19.03
N ILE A 58 -14.94 -7.73 18.02
CA ILE A 58 -14.84 -6.63 17.05
C ILE A 58 -14.81 -5.28 17.77
N GLY A 59 -13.91 -4.41 17.34
CA GLY A 59 -13.70 -3.07 17.90
C GLY A 59 -12.74 -3.00 19.08
N ASN A 60 -12.41 -4.12 19.75
CA ASN A 60 -11.30 -4.12 20.70
C ASN A 60 -9.96 -4.05 19.97
N THR A 61 -8.90 -3.64 20.66
CA THR A 61 -7.60 -3.43 20.05
C THR A 61 -6.52 -4.32 20.64
N ILE A 62 -5.66 -4.80 19.76
CA ILE A 62 -4.47 -5.57 20.10
C ILE A 62 -3.25 -4.70 19.84
N MET A 63 -2.34 -4.64 20.80
CA MET A 63 -1.03 -4.03 20.63
C MET A 63 0.04 -5.11 20.58
N CYS A 64 0.90 -5.00 19.59
CA CYS A 64 2.10 -5.83 19.50
C CYS A 64 3.21 -5.09 18.76
N ASN A 65 4.45 -5.50 19.01
CA ASN A 65 5.57 -5.01 18.24
C ASN A 65 5.63 -5.72 16.90
N LYS A 66 5.89 -4.98 15.86
CA LYS A 66 6.23 -5.53 14.54
C LYS A 66 7.71 -5.93 14.49
N ASP A 67 8.56 -5.17 15.16
CA ASP A 67 10.00 -5.38 15.20
C ASP A 67 10.59 -4.73 16.47
N THR A 68 11.48 -5.42 17.17
CA THR A 68 12.09 -4.89 18.39
C THR A 68 13.19 -3.86 18.18
N LEU A 69 13.63 -3.65 16.95
CA LEU A 69 14.65 -2.64 16.62
C LEU A 69 14.09 -1.26 16.32
N PHE A 70 12.80 -1.16 16.00
CA PHE A 70 12.14 0.13 15.94
C PHE A 70 11.80 0.58 17.36
N ASP A 71 12.72 1.22 18.06
CA ASP A 71 12.52 2.04 19.28
C ASP A 71 11.52 1.48 20.31
N GLY A 72 11.21 0.16 20.25
CA GLY A 72 10.17 -0.47 21.04
C GLY A 72 8.75 0.00 20.70
N SER A 73 8.53 0.62 19.54
CA SER A 73 7.20 1.10 19.15
C SER A 73 6.24 -0.07 18.96
N GLU A 74 5.20 -0.03 19.74
CA GLU A 74 4.06 -0.96 19.64
C GLU A 74 3.09 -0.42 18.62
N PHE A 75 2.55 -1.30 17.77
CA PHE A 75 1.50 -0.98 16.82
C PHE A 75 0.14 -1.43 17.34
N THR A 76 -0.84 -0.57 17.17
CA THR A 76 -2.22 -0.79 17.61
C THR A 76 -3.07 -1.29 16.44
N PHE A 77 -3.65 -2.48 16.61
CA PHE A 77 -4.52 -3.13 15.65
C PHE A 77 -5.94 -3.20 16.17
N GLU A 78 -6.92 -2.78 15.39
CA GLU A 78 -8.34 -2.86 15.70
C GLU A 78 -8.93 -4.16 15.13
N ILE A 79 -9.57 -4.96 15.96
CA ILE A 79 -10.19 -6.23 15.57
C ILE A 79 -11.40 -5.94 14.68
N TYR A 80 -11.41 -6.49 13.46
CA TYR A 80 -12.52 -6.34 12.51
C TYR A 80 -13.18 -7.66 12.11
N ASP A 81 -12.51 -8.82 12.34
CA ASP A 81 -13.08 -10.13 12.05
C ASP A 81 -12.64 -11.15 13.10
N VAL A 82 -13.58 -11.97 13.57
CA VAL A 82 -13.34 -13.05 14.55
C VAL A 82 -14.06 -14.30 14.09
N LYS A 83 -13.31 -15.38 13.92
CA LYS A 83 -13.84 -16.69 13.49
C LYS A 83 -13.61 -17.74 14.54
N TYR A 84 -14.66 -18.45 14.88
CA TYR A 84 -14.64 -19.60 15.79
C TYR A 84 -14.63 -20.89 14.97
N SER A 85 -13.75 -21.80 15.32
CA SER A 85 -13.63 -23.10 14.65
C SER A 85 -14.01 -24.23 15.60
N ILE A 86 -14.58 -25.32 15.06
CA ILE A 86 -15.01 -26.49 15.82
C ILE A 86 -13.84 -27.22 16.51
N ASP A 87 -12.61 -27.00 16.05
CA ASP A 87 -11.38 -27.54 16.65
C ASP A 87 -10.93 -26.77 17.90
N GLY A 88 -11.76 -25.85 18.41
CA GLY A 88 -11.49 -25.06 19.59
C GLY A 88 -10.51 -23.92 19.39
N ARG A 89 -10.41 -23.40 18.17
CA ARG A 89 -9.57 -22.22 17.84
C ARG A 89 -10.40 -20.99 17.57
N ILE A 90 -9.83 -19.84 17.91
CA ILE A 90 -10.32 -18.50 17.51
C ILE A 90 -9.29 -17.90 16.58
N THR A 91 -9.70 -17.53 15.37
CA THR A 91 -8.90 -16.73 14.45
C THR A 91 -9.38 -15.28 14.52
N VAL A 92 -8.45 -14.38 14.80
CA VAL A 92 -8.69 -12.94 14.91
C VAL A 92 -7.94 -12.25 13.80
N MET A 93 -8.66 -11.41 13.04
CA MET A 93 -8.08 -10.51 12.06
C MET A 93 -8.24 -9.08 12.56
N ALA A 94 -7.14 -8.34 12.55
CA ALA A 94 -7.13 -6.96 12.99
C ALA A 94 -6.31 -6.09 12.02
N GLU A 95 -6.71 -4.85 11.84
CA GLU A 95 -6.00 -3.87 11.01
C GLU A 95 -5.39 -2.78 11.89
N HIS A 96 -4.23 -2.29 11.49
CA HIS A 96 -3.63 -1.12 12.12
C HIS A 96 -4.57 0.07 12.04
N ILE A 97 -4.58 0.90 13.07
CA ILE A 97 -5.49 2.05 13.17
C ILE A 97 -5.40 3.03 12.00
N SER A 98 -4.30 3.05 11.24
CA SER A 98 -4.19 3.81 9.99
C SER A 98 -5.26 3.45 8.96
N SER A 99 -5.84 2.24 9.04
CA SER A 99 -6.97 1.83 8.19
C SER A 99 -8.17 2.77 8.29
N ARG A 100 -8.32 3.48 9.42
CA ARG A 100 -9.36 4.49 9.63
C ARG A 100 -9.30 5.64 8.62
N LEU A 101 -8.12 5.92 8.06
CA LEU A 101 -7.92 6.97 7.04
C LEU A 101 -8.74 6.73 5.76
N ARG A 102 -9.13 5.47 5.49
CA ARG A 102 -10.04 5.13 4.39
C ARG A 102 -11.46 5.67 4.57
N ASN A 103 -11.86 5.91 5.81
CA ASN A 103 -13.20 6.36 6.18
C ASN A 103 -13.27 7.86 6.52
N ILE A 104 -12.17 8.58 6.35
CA ILE A 104 -12.09 10.02 6.60
C ILE A 104 -12.00 10.72 5.25
N TYR A 105 -12.98 11.57 4.97
CA TYR A 105 -13.13 12.21 3.67
C TYR A 105 -12.75 13.69 3.72
N VAL A 106 -12.06 14.13 2.69
CA VAL A 106 -11.62 15.52 2.47
C VAL A 106 -12.39 16.09 1.28
N GLN A 107 -12.81 17.34 1.40
CA GLN A 107 -13.43 18.07 0.28
C GLN A 107 -12.45 18.23 -0.90
N PRO A 108 -12.94 18.52 -2.11
CA PRO A 108 -12.08 18.73 -3.27
C PRO A 108 -10.99 19.76 -2.99
N ILE A 109 -9.76 19.38 -3.29
CA ILE A 109 -8.57 20.23 -3.14
C ILE A 109 -8.41 21.02 -4.44
N THR A 110 -8.97 22.25 -4.48
CA THR A 110 -9.00 23.10 -5.68
C THR A 110 -7.82 24.05 -5.80
N LYS A 111 -6.98 24.13 -4.75
CA LYS A 111 -5.77 24.97 -4.73
C LYS A 111 -4.57 24.13 -4.36
N PRO A 112 -3.39 24.38 -4.95
CA PRO A 112 -2.18 23.66 -4.60
C PRO A 112 -1.75 24.00 -3.16
N PHE A 113 -1.36 22.98 -2.41
CA PHE A 113 -0.80 23.10 -1.06
C PHE A 113 0.67 22.71 -1.05
N SER A 114 1.44 23.30 -0.12
CA SER A 114 2.76 22.80 0.22
C SER A 114 2.65 21.43 0.91
N ALA A 115 3.74 20.67 0.94
CA ALA A 115 3.81 19.39 1.65
C ALA A 115 3.39 19.55 3.13
N TYR A 116 3.89 20.59 3.79
CA TYR A 116 3.54 20.89 5.19
C TYR A 116 2.05 21.19 5.38
N GLN A 117 1.47 22.04 4.53
CA GLN A 117 0.03 22.35 4.63
C GLN A 117 -0.82 21.11 4.39
N LEU A 118 -0.40 20.24 3.43
CA LEU A 118 -1.08 19.00 3.14
C LEU A 118 -0.99 18.02 4.32
N SER A 119 0.19 17.86 4.94
CA SER A 119 0.32 17.03 6.15
C SER A 119 -0.54 17.54 7.30
N CYS A 120 -0.63 18.84 7.49
CA CYS A 120 -1.53 19.43 8.51
C CYS A 120 -3.00 19.11 8.23
N ILE A 121 -3.44 19.21 6.98
CA ILE A 121 -4.81 18.88 6.56
C ILE A 121 -5.10 17.39 6.82
N LEU A 122 -4.22 16.51 6.35
CA LEU A 122 -4.38 15.07 6.45
C LEU A 122 -4.32 14.57 7.90
N SER A 123 -3.48 15.16 8.73
CA SER A 123 -3.41 14.83 10.17
C SER A 123 -4.57 15.42 10.99
N GLY A 124 -5.44 16.23 10.38
CA GLY A 124 -6.48 16.94 11.11
C GLY A 124 -5.93 18.01 12.05
N TYR A 125 -4.68 18.38 11.92
CA TYR A 125 -4.02 19.39 12.74
C TYR A 125 -4.43 20.77 12.23
N THR A 126 -5.38 21.39 12.91
CA THR A 126 -5.93 22.67 12.51
C THR A 126 -5.59 23.73 13.53
N GLY A 127 -4.37 24.18 13.48
CA GLY A 127 -4.00 25.45 14.11
C GLY A 127 -4.53 26.64 13.30
N GLY A 128 -5.86 26.87 13.32
CA GLY A 128 -6.51 27.92 12.53
C GLY A 128 -7.46 27.35 11.48
N ASN A 129 -8.61 27.96 11.37
CA ASN A 129 -9.76 27.58 10.55
C ASN A 129 -9.37 27.03 9.16
N PRO A 130 -9.28 25.70 8.97
CA PRO A 130 -8.89 25.19 7.67
C PRO A 130 -10.08 25.33 6.71
N PRO A 131 -9.85 25.80 5.48
CA PRO A 131 -10.89 25.93 4.48
C PRO A 131 -11.48 24.56 4.03
N TYR A 132 -10.95 23.46 4.51
CA TYR A 132 -11.34 22.10 4.12
C TYR A 132 -11.82 21.34 5.33
N MET A 133 -13.12 21.09 5.42
CA MET A 133 -13.70 20.28 6.49
C MET A 133 -13.39 18.79 6.23
N LEU A 134 -12.73 18.16 7.19
CA LEU A 134 -12.66 16.70 7.25
C LEU A 134 -14.04 16.18 7.65
N ILE A 135 -14.64 15.38 6.79
CA ILE A 135 -15.85 14.63 7.11
C ILE A 135 -15.42 13.45 7.98
N ASN A 136 -16.14 13.21 9.08
CA ASN A 136 -15.83 12.15 10.07
C ASN A 136 -14.58 12.38 10.93
N ARG A 137 -14.22 13.65 11.18
CA ARG A 137 -13.11 14.04 12.07
C ARG A 137 -13.10 13.37 13.45
N LYS A 138 -14.27 12.97 13.96
CA LYS A 138 -14.40 12.28 15.26
C LYS A 138 -13.51 11.04 15.39
N TYR A 139 -13.21 10.36 14.29
CA TYR A 139 -12.30 9.21 14.29
C TYR A 139 -10.84 9.58 14.63
N LEU A 140 -10.44 10.83 14.45
CA LEU A 140 -9.10 11.32 14.80
C LEU A 140 -9.02 11.93 16.21
N GLU A 141 -10.15 12.36 16.81
CA GLU A 141 -10.15 13.05 18.11
C GLU A 141 -9.65 12.16 19.25
N GLY A 142 -9.83 10.84 19.16
CA GLY A 142 -9.40 9.90 20.20
C GLY A 142 -8.01 9.28 19.97
N SER A 143 -7.49 9.34 18.76
CA SER A 143 -6.22 8.74 18.35
C SER A 143 -5.74 9.42 17.07
N PRO A 144 -5.12 10.60 17.18
CA PRO A 144 -4.68 11.37 16.03
C PRO A 144 -3.59 10.61 15.28
N ILE A 145 -3.80 10.36 13.97
CA ILE A 145 -2.76 9.83 13.11
C ILE A 145 -1.99 11.00 12.56
N ILE A 146 -0.69 11.05 12.85
CA ILE A 146 0.23 12.07 12.36
C ILE A 146 0.70 11.62 10.98
N ILE A 147 0.49 12.46 9.97
CA ILE A 147 0.94 12.23 8.61
C ILE A 147 2.04 13.24 8.31
N GLU A 148 3.25 12.74 8.12
CA GLU A 148 4.42 13.56 7.79
C GLU A 148 4.81 13.38 6.33
N ILE A 149 5.23 14.47 5.72
CA ILE A 149 5.77 14.51 4.38
C ILE A 149 7.11 15.22 4.49
N ASP A 150 8.19 14.45 4.57
CA ASP A 150 9.54 14.96 4.78
C ASP A 150 10.16 15.57 3.52
N ASP A 151 9.56 15.31 2.36
CA ASP A 151 10.10 15.71 1.08
C ASP A 151 9.36 16.88 0.44
N VAL A 152 10.08 17.65 -0.38
CA VAL A 152 9.46 18.67 -1.21
C VAL A 152 8.63 17.99 -2.29
N ILE A 153 7.31 18.19 -2.24
CA ILE A 153 6.42 17.78 -3.30
C ILE A 153 6.56 18.81 -4.43
N ASN A 154 7.22 18.42 -5.52
CA ASN A 154 7.41 19.28 -6.69
C ASN A 154 6.16 19.38 -7.59
N GLY A 155 5.06 18.80 -7.18
CA GLY A 155 3.80 18.77 -7.91
C GLY A 155 2.65 19.36 -7.13
N LYS A 156 1.50 19.50 -7.80
CA LYS A 156 0.28 20.03 -7.20
C LYS A 156 -0.67 18.87 -6.90
N VAL A 157 -0.86 18.57 -5.62
CA VAL A 157 -1.91 17.65 -5.20
C VAL A 157 -3.24 18.39 -5.29
N MET A 158 -4.07 17.97 -6.22
CA MET A 158 -5.40 18.52 -6.47
C MET A 158 -6.39 17.39 -6.68
N THR A 159 -7.60 17.55 -6.17
CA THR A 159 -8.69 16.61 -6.40
C THR A 159 -9.93 17.36 -6.89
N ASP A 160 -10.62 16.80 -7.87
CA ASP A 160 -11.86 17.32 -8.44
C ASP A 160 -13.11 16.86 -7.68
N SER A 161 -12.94 15.88 -6.79
CA SER A 161 -14.02 15.23 -6.06
C SER A 161 -13.64 14.98 -4.61
N ILE A 162 -14.63 14.62 -3.79
CA ILE A 162 -14.41 14.17 -2.42
C ILE A 162 -13.60 12.86 -2.46
N LYS A 163 -12.50 12.82 -1.71
CA LYS A 163 -11.61 11.66 -1.60
C LYS A 163 -11.39 11.29 -0.14
N SER A 164 -11.15 10.00 0.11
CA SER A 164 -10.64 9.60 1.42
C SER A 164 -9.19 10.08 1.60
N ILE A 165 -8.73 10.20 2.86
CA ILE A 165 -7.32 10.53 3.13
C ILE A 165 -6.42 9.47 2.48
N SER A 166 -6.79 8.20 2.60
CA SER A 166 -6.04 7.10 1.98
C SER A 166 -5.89 7.26 0.46
N ASP A 167 -6.96 7.69 -0.24
CA ASP A 167 -6.91 7.94 -1.69
C ASP A 167 -6.01 9.14 -2.05
N ILE A 168 -6.01 10.18 -1.22
CA ILE A 168 -5.12 11.33 -1.40
C ILE A 168 -3.67 10.93 -1.17
N MET A 169 -3.42 10.02 -0.24
CA MET A 169 -2.07 9.52 0.03
C MET A 169 -1.54 8.64 -1.09
N ALA A 170 -2.32 7.64 -1.55
CA ALA A 170 -1.80 6.57 -2.41
C ALA A 170 -2.78 6.01 -3.46
N GLY A 171 -4.05 6.38 -3.44
CA GLY A 171 -5.10 5.58 -4.12
C GLY A 171 -5.57 6.07 -5.48
N SER A 172 -5.17 7.25 -5.96
CA SER A 172 -5.76 7.82 -7.17
C SER A 172 -4.79 8.69 -7.97
N SER A 173 -5.16 8.96 -9.23
CA SER A 173 -4.50 9.99 -10.01
C SER A 173 -4.57 11.33 -9.29
N GLY A 174 -3.45 12.05 -9.21
CA GLY A 174 -3.29 13.26 -8.43
C GLY A 174 -3.03 13.03 -6.93
N SER A 175 -2.90 11.78 -6.48
CA SER A 175 -2.45 11.46 -5.11
C SER A 175 -1.01 11.92 -4.87
N ILE A 176 -0.59 11.94 -3.60
CA ILE A 176 0.79 12.30 -3.24
C ILE A 176 1.80 11.38 -3.93
N LEU A 177 1.54 10.08 -3.97
CA LEU A 177 2.40 9.13 -4.67
C LEU A 177 2.49 9.40 -6.17
N ASP A 178 1.37 9.73 -6.81
CA ASP A 178 1.31 10.02 -8.25
C ASP A 178 2.05 11.31 -8.59
N VAL A 179 1.80 12.37 -7.84
CA VAL A 179 2.42 13.69 -8.02
C VAL A 179 3.92 13.66 -7.75
N CYS A 180 4.38 12.83 -6.81
CA CYS A 180 5.79 12.64 -6.50
C CYS A 180 6.52 11.72 -7.49
N GLY A 181 5.79 11.07 -8.40
CA GLY A 181 6.35 10.12 -9.35
C GLY A 181 6.77 8.79 -8.74
N GLY A 182 6.26 8.46 -7.57
CA GLY A 182 6.54 7.26 -6.78
C GLY A 182 6.94 7.57 -5.34
N GLY A 183 7.17 6.52 -4.57
CA GLY A 183 7.50 6.58 -3.15
C GLY A 183 6.72 5.56 -2.33
N PHE A 184 6.78 5.70 -1.02
CA PHE A 184 6.05 4.81 -0.14
C PHE A 184 5.70 5.49 1.19
N TRP A 185 4.66 4.96 1.83
CA TRP A 185 4.23 5.37 3.16
C TRP A 185 4.75 4.37 4.18
N GLU A 186 5.56 4.86 5.09
CA GLU A 186 6.14 4.11 6.17
C GLU A 186 5.39 4.36 7.48
N HIS A 187 5.05 3.28 8.20
CA HIS A 187 4.53 3.37 9.56
C HIS A 187 5.71 3.57 10.53
N THR A 188 5.99 4.80 10.90
CA THR A 188 7.14 5.17 11.76
C THR A 188 6.79 5.21 13.23
N GLY A 189 5.58 4.85 13.62
CA GLY A 189 5.09 4.76 15.00
C GLY A 189 3.63 4.34 15.03
N ASP A 190 3.10 4.13 16.24
CA ASP A 190 1.73 3.66 16.45
C ASP A 190 0.68 4.57 15.76
N PHE A 191 0.91 5.88 15.80
CA PHE A 191 0.01 6.89 15.25
C PHE A 191 0.69 7.78 14.21
N LYS A 192 1.75 7.29 13.57
CA LYS A 192 2.54 8.11 12.66
C LYS A 192 2.83 7.38 11.36
N MET A 193 2.54 8.07 10.24
CA MET A 193 2.89 7.65 8.89
C MET A 193 3.75 8.72 8.24
N THR A 194 4.87 8.32 7.63
CA THR A 194 5.79 9.25 6.98
C THR A 194 5.94 8.88 5.51
N PHE A 195 5.78 9.86 4.63
CA PHE A 195 6.06 9.68 3.20
C PHE A 195 7.56 9.67 2.95
N ARG A 196 8.02 8.68 2.19
CA ARG A 196 9.41 8.52 1.77
C ARG A 196 9.50 8.41 0.25
N LYS A 197 10.49 9.06 -0.35
CA LYS A 197 10.80 8.85 -1.77
C LYS A 197 11.38 7.48 -2.01
N GLU A 198 11.24 6.97 -3.24
CA GLU A 198 11.69 5.63 -3.63
C GLU A 198 13.17 5.35 -3.28
N ASN A 199 14.03 6.37 -3.32
CA ASN A 199 15.46 6.24 -3.04
C ASN A 199 15.87 6.67 -1.62
N TYR A 200 14.92 6.86 -0.71
CA TYR A 200 15.21 7.35 0.64
C TYR A 200 16.29 6.53 1.36
N TYR A 201 16.18 5.20 1.30
CA TYR A 201 17.13 4.31 1.96
C TYR A 201 18.37 3.96 1.13
N SER A 202 18.47 4.37 -0.14
CA SER A 202 19.61 4.04 -1.00
C SER A 202 20.88 4.80 -0.65
N GLN A 203 20.77 5.91 0.07
CA GLN A 203 21.89 6.77 0.44
C GLN A 203 22.44 6.50 1.84
N ASP A 204 21.80 5.62 2.60
CA ASP A 204 22.12 5.38 4.01
C ASP A 204 22.77 4.02 4.20
N SER A 205 24.10 4.02 4.41
CA SER A 205 24.89 2.81 4.64
C SER A 205 24.54 2.10 5.95
N GLU A 206 24.01 2.81 6.95
CA GLU A 206 23.64 2.23 8.25
C GLU A 206 22.36 1.40 8.16
N HIS A 207 21.55 1.60 7.13
CA HIS A 207 20.28 0.92 6.92
C HIS A 207 20.32 -0.15 5.82
N GLN A 208 21.54 -0.52 5.37
CA GLN A 208 21.66 -1.61 4.40
C GLN A 208 21.22 -2.94 5.01
N LEU A 209 20.32 -3.61 4.32
CA LEU A 209 19.85 -4.94 4.73
C LEU A 209 20.87 -6.02 4.34
N ALA A 210 21.06 -7.02 5.20
CA ALA A 210 21.85 -8.18 4.84
C ALA A 210 21.23 -8.87 3.60
N PRO A 211 22.05 -9.34 2.66
CA PRO A 211 21.52 -9.99 1.47
C PRO A 211 20.77 -11.27 1.81
N ILE A 212 19.72 -11.55 1.02
CA ILE A 212 19.03 -12.85 1.05
C ILE A 212 19.77 -13.79 0.10
N VAL A 213 20.39 -14.81 0.68
CA VAL A 213 21.30 -15.70 -0.07
C VAL A 213 20.79 -17.15 0.00
N TYR A 214 20.71 -17.80 -1.19
CA TYR A 214 20.42 -19.22 -1.28
C TYR A 214 21.44 -20.03 -0.46
N SER A 215 20.96 -21.07 0.22
CA SER A 215 21.72 -21.93 1.14
C SER A 215 22.23 -21.28 2.43
N HIS A 216 21.86 -20.02 2.71
CA HIS A 216 22.23 -19.35 3.95
C HIS A 216 21.01 -18.96 4.79
N ASN A 217 20.25 -17.98 4.34
CA ASN A 217 19.07 -17.47 5.05
C ASN A 217 17.77 -17.54 4.22
N MET A 218 17.83 -18.09 3.00
CA MET A 218 16.69 -18.33 2.14
C MET A 218 16.18 -19.75 2.35
N SER A 219 14.95 -19.93 2.80
CA SER A 219 14.28 -21.23 2.98
C SER A 219 13.33 -21.58 1.86
N GLY A 220 12.89 -20.60 1.07
CA GLY A 220 12.04 -20.77 -0.11
C GLY A 220 12.24 -19.65 -1.10
N PHE A 221 12.02 -19.96 -2.37
CA PHE A 221 12.16 -19.00 -3.46
C PHE A 221 11.09 -19.29 -4.53
N ASN A 222 10.38 -18.26 -4.92
CA ASN A 222 9.49 -18.28 -6.07
C ASN A 222 9.72 -17.01 -6.89
N ARG A 223 9.89 -17.14 -8.20
CA ARG A 223 10.01 -16.03 -9.13
C ARG A 223 8.97 -16.19 -10.22
N GLU A 224 8.11 -15.24 -10.34
CA GLU A 224 7.07 -15.14 -11.34
C GLU A 224 7.41 -14.00 -12.29
N ILE A 225 7.31 -14.25 -13.58
CA ILE A 225 7.50 -13.27 -14.63
C ILE A 225 6.19 -13.19 -15.39
N ASP A 226 5.46 -12.12 -15.21
CA ASP A 226 4.13 -11.94 -15.78
C ASP A 226 4.13 -10.87 -16.87
N MET A 227 3.66 -11.25 -18.05
CA MET A 227 3.53 -10.39 -19.24
C MET A 227 2.10 -9.82 -19.43
N ASP A 228 1.13 -10.22 -18.62
CA ASP A 228 -0.29 -9.85 -18.82
C ASP A 228 -0.51 -8.33 -18.87
N ASN A 229 0.25 -7.59 -18.08
CA ASN A 229 0.17 -6.14 -18.00
C ASN A 229 1.16 -5.42 -18.93
N ALA A 230 2.07 -6.13 -19.58
CA ALA A 230 2.98 -5.52 -20.54
C ALA A 230 2.29 -5.33 -21.90
N LYS A 231 2.34 -4.11 -22.43
CA LYS A 231 1.71 -3.76 -23.71
C LYS A 231 2.75 -3.09 -24.61
N SER A 232 3.03 -3.72 -25.73
CA SER A 232 3.94 -3.18 -26.74
C SER A 232 3.28 -2.16 -27.65
N ASN A 233 1.96 -2.23 -27.79
CA ASN A 233 1.19 -1.36 -28.66
C ASN A 233 -0.05 -0.80 -27.96
N GLN A 234 -0.44 0.41 -28.31
CA GLN A 234 -1.73 0.99 -27.97
C GLN A 234 -2.45 1.42 -29.24
N VAL A 235 -3.67 0.96 -29.39
CA VAL A 235 -4.60 1.50 -30.40
C VAL A 235 -5.47 2.53 -29.71
N LEU A 236 -5.24 3.79 -30.03
CA LEU A 236 -5.92 4.93 -29.45
C LEU A 236 -7.06 5.32 -30.39
N PHE A 237 -8.24 5.58 -29.88
CA PHE A 237 -9.32 6.06 -30.72
C PHE A 237 -10.15 7.13 -30.00
N TRP A 238 -10.74 7.99 -30.80
CA TRP A 238 -11.73 8.96 -30.44
C TRP A 238 -12.93 8.84 -31.38
N LYS A 239 -14.11 8.90 -30.84
CA LYS A 239 -15.36 8.94 -31.61
C LYS A 239 -16.32 9.95 -31.00
N LYS A 240 -17.09 10.64 -31.85
CA LYS A 240 -18.15 11.53 -31.44
C LYS A 240 -19.24 11.57 -32.52
N GLU A 241 -20.47 11.58 -32.12
CA GLU A 241 -21.59 11.81 -33.02
C GLU A 241 -21.81 13.32 -33.18
N VAL A 242 -21.76 13.80 -34.42
CA VAL A 242 -22.00 15.18 -34.81
C VAL A 242 -23.04 15.17 -35.94
N ASP A 243 -24.19 15.81 -35.73
CA ASP A 243 -25.29 15.90 -36.70
C ASP A 243 -25.75 14.52 -37.25
N GLY A 244 -25.77 13.49 -36.39
CA GLY A 244 -26.18 12.14 -36.79
C GLY A 244 -25.09 11.34 -37.53
N VAL A 245 -23.89 11.90 -37.69
CA VAL A 245 -22.73 11.23 -38.30
C VAL A 245 -21.70 10.94 -37.23
N VAL A 246 -21.24 9.68 -37.16
CA VAL A 246 -20.16 9.30 -36.23
C VAL A 246 -18.82 9.67 -36.86
N GLU A 247 -18.19 10.67 -36.34
CA GLU A 247 -16.78 10.96 -36.64
C GLU A 247 -15.84 10.13 -35.74
N HIS A 248 -14.75 9.70 -36.31
CA HIS A 248 -13.71 8.96 -35.55
C HIS A 248 -12.31 9.33 -36.02
N VAL A 249 -11.36 9.23 -35.10
CA VAL A 249 -9.92 9.32 -35.37
C VAL A 249 -9.25 8.20 -34.56
N TRP A 250 -8.26 7.59 -35.14
CA TRP A 250 -7.46 6.55 -34.47
C TRP A 250 -5.98 6.74 -34.74
N ALA A 251 -5.16 6.27 -33.81
CA ALA A 251 -3.70 6.29 -33.91
C ALA A 251 -3.11 5.04 -33.24
N CYS A 252 -1.96 4.59 -33.75
CA CYS A 252 -1.19 3.54 -33.14
C CYS A 252 0.04 4.13 -32.44
N ASN A 253 0.12 3.92 -31.13
CA ASN A 253 1.29 4.24 -30.35
C ASN A 253 2.09 2.94 -30.12
N ARG A 254 3.17 2.76 -30.88
CA ARG A 254 4.01 1.58 -30.80
C ARG A 254 5.17 1.84 -29.85
N LYS A 255 5.29 0.99 -28.85
CA LYS A 255 6.43 0.98 -27.92
C LYS A 255 7.03 -0.42 -27.99
N PHE A 256 8.14 -0.54 -28.66
CA PHE A 256 8.89 -1.81 -28.73
C PHE A 256 9.96 -1.80 -27.65
N ASP A 257 9.98 -2.89 -26.88
CA ASP A 257 11.16 -3.28 -26.14
C ASP A 257 11.75 -4.48 -26.88
N ASP A 258 12.97 -4.33 -27.42
CA ASP A 258 13.59 -5.35 -28.27
C ASP A 258 13.89 -6.66 -27.52
N GLU A 259 13.84 -6.63 -26.19
CA GLU A 259 14.12 -7.78 -25.33
C GLU A 259 12.93 -8.75 -25.21
N TYR A 260 11.69 -8.28 -25.48
CA TYR A 260 10.48 -9.10 -25.28
C TYR A 260 9.68 -9.25 -26.57
N TYR A 261 9.61 -10.49 -27.06
CA TYR A 261 8.96 -10.83 -28.34
C TYR A 261 7.42 -10.87 -28.31
N MET A 262 6.80 -10.77 -27.13
CA MET A 262 5.33 -10.79 -27.05
C MET A 262 4.73 -9.45 -27.43
N GLN A 263 3.95 -9.45 -28.52
CA GLN A 263 3.18 -8.28 -28.95
C GLN A 263 1.80 -8.31 -28.31
N ALA A 264 1.60 -7.53 -27.26
CA ALA A 264 0.29 -7.32 -26.65
C ALA A 264 -0.20 -5.91 -26.97
N SER A 265 -1.44 -5.77 -27.45
CA SER A 265 -2.05 -4.50 -27.79
C SER A 265 -3.13 -4.12 -26.78
N GLN A 266 -3.23 -2.83 -26.45
CA GLN A 266 -4.29 -2.27 -25.64
C GLN A 266 -5.12 -1.33 -26.50
N LEU A 267 -6.46 -1.47 -26.46
CA LEU A 267 -7.38 -0.51 -27.01
C LEU A 267 -7.70 0.56 -25.95
N VAL A 268 -7.56 1.84 -26.32
CA VAL A 268 -7.78 2.98 -25.42
C VAL A 268 -8.77 3.96 -26.06
N ASP A 269 -9.91 4.13 -25.39
CA ASP A 269 -10.91 5.14 -25.76
C ASP A 269 -10.56 6.49 -25.13
N LEU A 270 -10.27 7.48 -25.96
CA LEU A 270 -9.96 8.86 -25.58
C LEU A 270 -11.09 9.83 -25.91
N SER A 271 -12.28 9.34 -26.22
CA SER A 271 -13.43 10.18 -26.64
C SER A 271 -13.81 11.21 -25.59
N SER A 272 -13.70 10.89 -24.32
CA SER A 272 -13.98 11.82 -23.21
C SER A 272 -12.90 12.88 -22.95
N LYS A 273 -11.73 12.74 -23.58
CA LYS A 273 -10.60 13.66 -23.37
C LYS A 273 -10.59 14.84 -24.34
N PHE A 274 -11.36 14.76 -25.42
CA PHE A 274 -11.41 15.80 -26.46
C PHE A 274 -12.84 16.17 -26.79
N GLU A 275 -13.16 17.43 -26.64
CA GLU A 275 -14.49 17.97 -27.01
C GLU A 275 -14.65 18.14 -28.53
N THR A 276 -13.54 18.35 -29.23
CA THR A 276 -13.47 18.50 -30.68
C THR A 276 -12.59 17.43 -31.28
N LYS A 277 -12.71 17.16 -32.58
CA LYS A 277 -11.93 16.13 -33.29
C LYS A 277 -10.43 16.36 -33.15
N PRO A 278 -9.71 15.45 -32.46
CA PRO A 278 -8.27 15.54 -32.27
C PRO A 278 -7.51 15.09 -33.52
N THR A 279 -6.26 15.48 -33.61
CA THR A 279 -5.31 14.88 -34.56
C THR A 279 -4.73 13.57 -33.99
N GLU A 280 -4.16 12.72 -34.84
CA GLU A 280 -3.45 11.50 -34.40
C GLU A 280 -2.32 11.84 -33.41
N ALA A 281 -1.56 12.91 -33.65
CA ALA A 281 -0.49 13.35 -32.76
C ALA A 281 -1.00 13.73 -31.37
N GLN A 282 -2.18 14.35 -31.27
CA GLN A 282 -2.81 14.68 -30.00
C GLN A 282 -3.27 13.42 -29.26
N LEU A 283 -3.81 12.42 -29.96
CA LEU A 283 -4.15 11.13 -29.37
C LEU A 283 -2.90 10.46 -28.78
N ILE A 284 -1.78 10.41 -29.53
CA ILE A 284 -0.52 9.83 -29.08
C ILE A 284 0.04 10.58 -27.86
N ALA A 285 -0.02 11.92 -27.86
CA ALA A 285 0.46 12.73 -26.74
C ALA A 285 -0.37 12.54 -25.46
N THR A 286 -1.66 12.16 -25.61
CA THR A 286 -2.60 11.94 -24.49
C THR A 286 -2.65 10.47 -24.07
N ALA A 287 -1.93 9.60 -24.76
CA ALA A 287 -1.92 8.17 -24.47
C ALA A 287 -1.48 7.89 -23.02
N PRO A 288 -2.19 7.04 -22.28
CA PRO A 288 -1.76 6.65 -20.95
C PRO A 288 -0.43 5.91 -21.02
N ALA A 289 0.39 6.08 -19.98
CA ALA A 289 1.62 5.34 -19.88
C ALA A 289 1.32 3.84 -19.68
N VAL A 290 2.03 2.97 -20.37
CA VAL A 290 1.93 1.50 -20.23
C VAL A 290 3.29 0.92 -19.93
N SER A 291 3.32 -0.21 -19.22
CA SER A 291 4.53 -0.99 -19.06
C SER A 291 4.79 -1.78 -20.36
N THR A 292 6.03 -1.74 -20.83
CA THR A 292 6.49 -2.58 -21.96
C THR A 292 7.26 -3.80 -21.48
N SER A 293 7.62 -3.84 -20.21
CA SER A 293 8.40 -4.92 -19.59
C SER A 293 7.52 -5.79 -18.72
N PRO A 294 7.86 -7.08 -18.55
CA PRO A 294 7.13 -7.98 -17.66
C PRO A 294 7.17 -7.49 -16.22
N GLU A 295 6.13 -7.83 -15.48
CA GLU A 295 6.13 -7.70 -14.03
C GLU A 295 6.91 -8.88 -13.44
N VAL A 296 8.01 -8.60 -12.74
CA VAL A 296 8.79 -9.62 -12.07
C VAL A 296 8.50 -9.55 -10.58
N THR A 297 7.93 -10.61 -10.03
CA THR A 297 7.69 -10.77 -8.61
C THR A 297 8.57 -11.88 -8.06
N THR A 298 9.37 -11.59 -7.07
CA THR A 298 10.20 -12.57 -6.37
C THR A 298 9.73 -12.68 -4.92
N THR A 299 9.38 -13.86 -4.48
CA THR A 299 9.03 -14.15 -3.08
C THR A 299 10.09 -15.02 -2.47
N CYS A 300 10.68 -14.56 -1.37
CA CYS A 300 11.63 -15.32 -0.58
C CYS A 300 11.01 -15.64 0.77
N SER A 301 10.95 -16.93 1.12
CA SER A 301 10.80 -17.31 2.51
C SER A 301 12.19 -17.28 3.14
N VAL A 302 12.28 -16.67 4.31
CA VAL A 302 13.57 -16.50 5.00
C VAL A 302 13.57 -17.28 6.31
N ALA A 303 14.72 -17.89 6.61
CA ALA A 303 14.95 -18.54 7.88
C ALA A 303 16.02 -17.76 8.62
N ASN A 304 15.75 -17.42 9.89
CA ASN A 304 16.70 -16.71 10.75
C ASN A 304 17.26 -15.42 10.11
N TYR A 305 16.37 -14.65 9.47
CA TYR A 305 16.76 -13.38 8.91
C TYR A 305 17.01 -12.39 10.07
N GLU A 306 18.28 -12.18 10.38
CA GLU A 306 18.72 -11.40 11.55
C GLU A 306 18.47 -9.89 11.37
N ASN A 307 18.27 -9.46 10.15
CA ASN A 307 17.99 -8.05 9.85
C ASN A 307 16.54 -7.71 10.18
N ARG A 308 16.32 -7.29 11.39
CA ARG A 308 15.00 -6.97 11.95
C ARG A 308 14.35 -5.70 11.38
N ASN A 309 15.00 -5.06 10.42
CA ASN A 309 14.58 -3.78 9.86
C ASN A 309 14.13 -3.90 8.40
N ALA A 310 13.58 -5.07 8.01
CA ALA A 310 13.09 -5.32 6.66
C ALA A 310 11.68 -4.76 6.48
N VAL A 311 11.56 -3.43 6.40
CA VAL A 311 10.29 -2.74 6.14
C VAL A 311 10.01 -2.60 4.65
N CYS A 312 8.74 -2.54 4.27
CA CYS A 312 8.34 -2.26 2.91
C CYS A 312 8.94 -0.93 2.41
N GLY A 313 9.35 -0.92 1.15
CA GLY A 313 10.02 0.22 0.53
C GLY A 313 11.55 0.14 0.51
N LYS A 314 12.16 -0.58 1.45
CA LYS A 314 13.61 -0.83 1.44
C LYS A 314 14.00 -1.79 0.32
N LYS A 315 15.25 -1.68 -0.14
CA LYS A 315 15.83 -2.60 -1.12
C LYS A 315 16.71 -3.62 -0.40
N VAL A 316 16.69 -4.85 -0.89
CA VAL A 316 17.52 -5.95 -0.43
C VAL A 316 18.14 -6.68 -1.61
N ARG A 317 19.41 -7.04 -1.47
CA ARG A 317 20.10 -7.83 -2.49
C ARG A 317 19.72 -9.29 -2.36
N VAL A 318 19.28 -9.90 -3.46
CA VAL A 318 18.94 -11.33 -3.55
C VAL A 318 19.99 -12.04 -4.38
N ILE A 319 20.52 -13.11 -3.84
CA ILE A 319 21.57 -13.91 -4.50
C ILE A 319 21.10 -15.35 -4.59
N PHE A 320 20.78 -15.80 -5.81
CA PHE A 320 20.43 -17.19 -6.10
C PHE A 320 21.14 -17.65 -7.38
N PRO A 321 22.36 -18.16 -7.28
CA PRO A 321 23.20 -18.48 -8.44
C PRO A 321 22.56 -19.49 -9.40
N LYS A 322 21.79 -20.47 -8.87
CA LYS A 322 21.15 -21.51 -9.70
C LYS A 322 20.18 -20.92 -10.73
N PHE A 323 19.53 -19.80 -10.42
CA PHE A 323 18.62 -19.11 -11.36
C PHE A 323 19.22 -17.80 -11.91
N ASN A 324 20.53 -17.63 -11.78
CA ASN A 324 21.24 -16.42 -12.20
C ASN A 324 20.64 -15.12 -11.63
N VAL A 325 20.14 -15.17 -10.39
CA VAL A 325 19.59 -14.01 -9.68
C VAL A 325 20.68 -13.40 -8.82
N ASN A 326 21.01 -12.15 -9.08
CA ASN A 326 21.90 -11.32 -8.26
C ASN A 326 21.51 -9.85 -8.49
N GLU A 327 20.43 -9.43 -7.84
CA GLU A 327 19.82 -8.13 -8.07
C GLU A 327 19.32 -7.50 -6.77
N GLU A 328 19.19 -6.18 -6.77
CA GLU A 328 18.52 -5.45 -5.69
C GLU A 328 17.04 -5.32 -6.02
N LEU A 329 16.20 -5.84 -5.12
CA LEU A 329 14.75 -5.79 -5.24
C LEU A 329 14.15 -5.04 -4.07
N GLN A 330 13.06 -4.32 -4.32
CA GLN A 330 12.32 -3.61 -3.30
C GLN A 330 11.44 -4.58 -2.52
N ILE A 331 11.37 -4.40 -1.20
CA ILE A 331 10.45 -5.12 -0.34
C ILE A 331 9.04 -4.54 -0.56
N VAL A 332 8.13 -5.39 -1.03
CA VAL A 332 6.73 -5.01 -1.29
C VAL A 332 5.74 -5.62 -0.30
N GLU A 333 6.13 -6.69 0.37
CA GLU A 333 5.32 -7.30 1.44
C GLU A 333 6.24 -8.03 2.41
N THR A 334 5.94 -7.93 3.69
CA THR A 334 6.61 -8.72 4.74
C THR A 334 5.57 -9.41 5.61
N VAL A 335 5.88 -10.63 6.07
CA VAL A 335 5.13 -11.32 7.11
C VAL A 335 6.06 -11.54 8.28
N TYR A 336 5.75 -10.89 9.39
CA TYR A 336 6.54 -10.93 10.62
C TYR A 336 5.81 -11.75 11.70
N ASN A 337 6.50 -12.72 12.27
CA ASN A 337 5.98 -13.54 13.36
C ASN A 337 6.29 -12.88 14.71
N VAL A 338 5.25 -12.37 15.37
CA VAL A 338 5.34 -11.64 16.63
C VAL A 338 5.86 -12.54 17.78
N LEU A 339 5.53 -13.83 17.76
CA LEU A 339 5.89 -14.76 18.86
C LEU A 339 7.36 -15.15 18.81
N THR A 340 7.91 -15.34 17.62
CA THR A 340 9.29 -15.80 17.41
C THR A 340 10.26 -14.67 17.08
N ASP A 341 9.75 -13.46 16.88
CA ASP A 341 10.56 -12.25 16.60
C ASP A 341 11.40 -12.38 15.33
N ASN A 342 10.78 -12.86 14.26
CA ASN A 342 11.47 -12.98 12.98
C ASN A 342 10.53 -12.81 11.80
N TYR A 343 11.10 -12.52 10.65
CA TYR A 343 10.35 -12.54 9.39
C TYR A 343 10.15 -13.97 8.91
N LYS A 344 8.90 -14.32 8.63
CA LYS A 344 8.49 -15.59 8.04
C LYS A 344 8.66 -15.56 6.51
N SER A 345 8.32 -14.45 5.90
CA SER A 345 8.50 -14.26 4.46
C SER A 345 8.71 -12.79 4.12
N ILE A 346 9.44 -12.57 3.04
CA ILE A 346 9.67 -11.26 2.44
C ILE A 346 9.35 -11.41 0.94
N LYS A 347 8.39 -10.63 0.47
CA LYS A 347 8.05 -10.55 -0.95
C LYS A 347 8.74 -9.34 -1.56
N LEU A 348 9.44 -9.58 -2.63
CA LEU A 348 10.22 -8.60 -3.34
C LEU A 348 9.61 -8.37 -4.73
N GLY A 349 9.76 -7.18 -5.24
CA GLY A 349 9.25 -6.89 -6.56
C GLY A 349 9.79 -5.57 -7.06
N THR A 350 9.52 -5.28 -8.32
CA THR A 350 9.63 -3.92 -8.82
C THR A 350 8.46 -3.13 -8.23
N SER A 351 8.75 -1.99 -7.62
CA SER A 351 7.70 -1.08 -7.17
C SER A 351 6.72 -0.89 -8.32
N LYS A 352 5.45 -1.30 -8.13
CA LYS A 352 4.41 -0.88 -9.08
C LYS A 352 4.43 0.63 -9.07
N LYS A 353 5.02 1.21 -10.11
CA LYS A 353 4.93 2.65 -10.33
C LYS A 353 3.44 2.97 -10.41
N THR A 354 2.91 3.45 -9.29
CA THR A 354 1.55 3.95 -9.11
C THR A 354 0.43 2.90 -9.01
N LEU A 355 -0.17 2.78 -7.83
CA LEU A 355 -1.51 2.20 -7.64
C LEU A 355 -2.56 2.84 -8.58
N SER A 356 -2.38 4.09 -8.99
CA SER A 356 -3.22 4.79 -9.95
C SER A 356 -3.31 4.07 -11.31
N LYS A 357 -2.26 3.37 -11.75
CA LYS A 357 -2.34 2.54 -12.95
C LYS A 357 -3.22 1.31 -12.76
N THR A 358 -3.12 0.65 -11.62
CA THR A 358 -3.92 -0.55 -11.33
C THR A 358 -5.41 -0.21 -11.18
N ILE A 359 -5.74 0.93 -10.58
CA ILE A 359 -7.14 1.38 -10.42
C ILE A 359 -7.72 1.89 -11.74
N ALA A 360 -6.94 2.59 -12.57
CA ALA A 360 -7.37 2.96 -13.91
C ALA A 360 -7.62 1.74 -14.81
N GLU A 361 -6.85 0.68 -14.65
CA GLU A 361 -7.04 -0.61 -15.34
C GLU A 361 -8.27 -1.36 -14.82
N ILE A 362 -8.54 -1.35 -13.52
CA ILE A 362 -9.75 -1.93 -12.92
C ILE A 362 -11.00 -1.14 -13.33
N ALA A 363 -10.96 0.18 -13.31
CA ALA A 363 -12.06 1.03 -13.76
C ALA A 363 -12.34 0.86 -15.27
N GLY A 364 -11.30 0.63 -16.08
CA GLY A 364 -11.44 0.30 -17.50
C GLY A 364 -12.05 -1.09 -17.74
N LYS A 365 -11.85 -2.06 -16.84
CA LYS A 365 -12.45 -3.40 -16.93
C LYS A 365 -13.90 -3.46 -16.45
N THR A 366 -14.33 -2.59 -15.54
CA THR A 366 -15.72 -2.53 -15.07
C THR A 366 -16.67 -1.76 -15.98
N GLY A 367 -16.14 -1.02 -16.97
CA GLY A 367 -16.94 -0.30 -17.97
C GLY A 367 -17.41 -1.12 -19.19
N THR A 368 -17.07 -2.40 -19.29
CA THR A 368 -17.33 -3.22 -20.48
C THR A 368 -18.21 -4.45 -20.28
N ASN A 369 -19.04 -4.49 -19.24
CA ASN A 369 -20.06 -5.53 -19.14
C ASN A 369 -21.44 -4.95 -18.93
N VAL A 370 -22.01 -4.29 -19.96
CA VAL A 370 -23.47 -4.22 -20.15
C VAL A 370 -23.73 -4.29 -21.65
N TYR A 371 -24.27 -5.44 -22.04
CA TYR A 371 -24.80 -5.91 -23.34
C TYR A 371 -23.81 -6.59 -24.29
#